data_901b75f8f2f3aa9b9fb2d29cc4ef60d9
#
_entry.id   901b75f8f2f3aa9b9fb2d29cc4ef60d9
#
_cell.length_a   1.000
_cell.length_b   1.000
_cell.length_c   1.000
_cell.angle_alpha   90.00
_cell.angle_beta   90.00
_cell.angle_gamma   90.00
#
_symmetry.space_group_name_H-M   'P 1'
#
loop_
_entity.id
_entity.type
_entity.pdbx_description
1 polymer ?
#
loop_
_entity_poly.entity_id
_entity_poly.type
_entity_poly.pdbx_seq_one_letter_code
_entity_poly.pdbx_strand_id
1 'polypeptide(L)'
;MNECWKFFRFAEISDTDKIINIFKDNKWLSKYKHAYIQSKIKKNECIYESGVIINFTLVKKKINIGNISVNPNNTLLDQIIRENLSLKNTYAYHVFTKFLNCATGNTYLIVDKNNYRAIRFYEKVKMIKIDDYISNETNKRKLI
;
A
#
# COMPACT_ATOMS: atom_id res chain seq x y z
N MET A 1 4.71 -13.60 12.38
CA MET A 1 4.44 -13.35 10.95
C MET A 1 4.10 -14.66 10.27
N ASN A 2 3.18 -14.64 9.31
CA ASN A 2 2.78 -15.81 8.55
C ASN A 2 3.96 -16.32 7.71
N GLU A 3 4.12 -17.64 7.59
CA GLU A 3 5.18 -18.25 6.76
C GLU A 3 5.12 -17.82 5.29
N CYS A 4 3.94 -17.47 4.80
CA CYS A 4 3.73 -16.99 3.43
C CYS A 4 4.63 -15.80 3.08
N TRP A 5 5.00 -14.98 4.07
CA TRP A 5 5.84 -13.80 3.87
C TRP A 5 7.26 -14.12 3.42
N LYS A 6 7.76 -15.32 3.68
CA LYS A 6 9.12 -15.71 3.24
C LYS A 6 9.26 -15.78 1.72
N PHE A 7 8.14 -15.82 0.99
CA PHE A 7 8.15 -15.85 -0.48
C PHE A 7 8.23 -14.47 -1.11
N PHE A 8 8.31 -13.41 -0.30
CA PHE A 8 8.48 -12.04 -0.80
C PHE A 8 9.91 -11.56 -0.63
N ARG A 9 10.32 -10.67 -1.55
CA ARG A 9 11.52 -9.87 -1.35
C ARG A 9 11.11 -8.59 -0.60
N PHE A 10 11.54 -8.47 0.64
CA PHE A 10 11.36 -7.24 1.41
C PHE A 10 12.45 -6.23 1.05
N ALA A 11 12.10 -4.94 1.10
CA ALA A 11 13.07 -3.88 0.88
C ALA A 11 14.11 -3.87 2.00
N GLU A 12 15.34 -3.50 1.63
CA GLU A 12 16.46 -3.31 2.55
C GLU A 12 16.73 -1.81 2.71
N ILE A 13 17.42 -1.42 3.78
CA ILE A 13 17.74 -0.02 4.03
C ILE A 13 18.50 0.59 2.82
N SER A 14 19.33 -0.19 2.14
CA SER A 14 20.04 0.26 0.94
C SER A 14 19.10 0.60 -0.22
N ASP A 15 17.85 0.17 -0.19
CA ASP A 15 16.85 0.50 -1.22
C ASP A 15 16.18 1.86 -0.99
N THR A 16 16.41 2.52 0.15
CA THR A 16 15.69 3.73 0.56
C THR A 16 15.72 4.83 -0.49
N ASP A 17 16.91 5.19 -0.99
CA ASP A 17 17.04 6.28 -1.93
C ASP A 17 16.34 5.99 -3.25
N LYS A 18 16.42 4.76 -3.72
CA LYS A 18 15.74 4.33 -4.94
C LYS A 18 14.22 4.42 -4.78
N ILE A 19 13.68 3.96 -3.65
CA ILE A 19 12.26 4.02 -3.36
C ILE A 19 11.79 5.47 -3.27
N ILE A 20 12.53 6.34 -2.60
CA ILE A 20 12.21 7.76 -2.49
C ILE A 20 12.15 8.41 -3.88
N ASN A 21 13.11 8.10 -4.75
CA ASN A 21 13.12 8.64 -6.11
C ASN A 21 11.89 8.20 -6.91
N ILE A 22 11.47 6.96 -6.73
CA ILE A 22 10.25 6.45 -7.37
C ILE A 22 9.00 7.21 -6.85
N PHE A 23 8.93 7.43 -5.54
CA PHE A 23 7.80 8.13 -4.92
C PHE A 23 7.71 9.59 -5.35
N LYS A 24 8.86 10.26 -5.56
CA LYS A 24 8.90 11.67 -5.97
C LYS A 24 8.14 11.94 -7.28
N ASP A 25 8.19 10.99 -8.20
CA ASP A 25 7.59 11.14 -9.51
C ASP A 25 6.09 10.85 -9.51
N ASN A 26 5.53 10.47 -8.37
CA ASN A 26 4.10 10.18 -8.24
C ASN A 26 3.43 11.28 -7.42
N LYS A 27 2.46 11.98 -8.02
CA LYS A 27 1.79 13.11 -7.36
C LYS A 27 1.05 12.73 -6.08
N TRP A 28 0.64 11.48 -5.94
CA TRP A 28 -0.07 11.01 -4.76
C TRP A 28 0.87 10.61 -3.62
N LEU A 29 2.14 10.35 -3.92
CA LEU A 29 3.12 9.77 -3.00
C LEU A 29 4.33 10.67 -2.74
N SER A 30 4.47 11.79 -3.46
CA SER A 30 5.65 12.66 -3.36
C SER A 30 5.85 13.27 -1.97
N LYS A 31 4.84 13.28 -1.14
CA LYS A 31 4.89 13.81 0.23
C LYS A 31 5.69 12.94 1.20
N TYR A 32 5.88 11.66 0.90
CA TYR A 32 6.56 10.72 1.80
C TYR A 32 8.08 10.93 1.75
N LYS A 33 8.70 10.92 2.93
CA LYS A 33 10.13 11.23 3.11
C LYS A 33 10.93 9.99 3.52
N HIS A 34 12.25 10.13 3.55
CA HIS A 34 13.17 9.04 3.91
C HIS A 34 12.81 8.36 5.22
N ALA A 35 12.50 9.13 6.25
CA ALA A 35 12.18 8.58 7.57
C ALA A 35 10.99 7.64 7.53
N TYR A 36 9.96 7.98 6.76
CA TYR A 36 8.79 7.13 6.60
C TYR A 36 9.16 5.80 5.94
N ILE A 37 9.89 5.86 4.82
CA ILE A 37 10.29 4.66 4.09
C ILE A 37 11.20 3.77 4.94
N GLN A 38 12.18 4.37 5.63
CA GLN A 38 13.08 3.63 6.51
C GLN A 38 12.32 2.95 7.65
N SER A 39 11.32 3.61 8.21
CA SER A 39 10.48 3.03 9.25
C SER A 39 9.73 1.80 8.73
N LYS A 40 9.17 1.88 7.52
CA LYS A 40 8.48 0.75 6.90
C LYS A 40 9.44 -0.42 6.64
N ILE A 41 10.63 -0.13 6.16
CA ILE A 41 11.64 -1.16 5.91
C ILE A 41 12.03 -1.87 7.21
N LYS A 42 12.29 -1.10 8.26
CA LYS A 42 12.70 -1.64 9.56
C LYS A 42 11.63 -2.53 10.19
N LYS A 43 10.36 -2.24 9.94
CA LYS A 43 9.24 -3.02 10.46
C LYS A 43 8.90 -4.24 9.59
N ASN A 44 9.62 -4.45 8.49
CA ASN A 44 9.28 -5.46 7.48
C ASN A 44 7.87 -5.28 6.92
N GLU A 45 7.52 -4.03 6.68
CA GLU A 45 6.24 -3.62 6.10
C GLU A 45 6.41 -2.93 4.75
N CYS A 46 7.53 -3.20 4.07
CA CYS A 46 7.83 -2.70 2.73
C CYS A 46 8.32 -3.85 1.86
N ILE A 47 7.49 -4.26 0.90
CA ILE A 47 7.86 -5.27 -0.09
C ILE A 47 8.41 -4.55 -1.31
N TYR A 48 9.50 -5.05 -1.87
CA TYR A 48 10.07 -4.57 -3.12
C TYR A 48 10.43 -5.76 -4.00
N GLU A 49 9.50 -6.14 -4.86
CA GLU A 49 9.62 -7.35 -5.66
C GLU A 49 9.19 -7.10 -7.09
N SER A 50 9.97 -7.57 -8.06
CA SER A 50 9.66 -7.47 -9.50
C SER A 50 9.31 -6.04 -9.93
N GLY A 51 9.99 -5.04 -9.37
CA GLY A 51 9.73 -3.64 -9.67
C GLY A 51 8.47 -3.07 -9.04
N VAL A 52 7.86 -3.79 -8.12
CA VAL A 52 6.65 -3.36 -7.41
C VAL A 52 6.98 -3.11 -5.94
N ILE A 53 6.56 -1.96 -5.43
CA ILE A 53 6.74 -1.60 -4.03
C ILE A 53 5.38 -1.60 -3.37
N ILE A 54 5.25 -2.34 -2.26
CA ILE A 54 4.03 -2.37 -1.46
C ILE A 54 4.40 -2.00 -0.02
N ASN A 55 3.87 -0.88 0.45
CA ASN A 55 3.95 -0.52 1.87
C ASN A 55 2.63 -0.85 2.53
N PHE A 56 2.70 -1.48 3.68
CA PHE A 56 1.51 -1.91 4.41
C PHE A 56 1.74 -1.77 5.92
N THR A 57 0.67 -1.90 6.67
CA THR A 57 0.71 -1.87 8.13
C THR A 57 -0.01 -3.11 8.66
N LEU A 58 0.68 -3.87 9.50
CA LEU A 58 0.04 -4.92 10.28
C LEU A 58 -0.61 -4.26 11.50
N VAL A 59 -1.93 -4.21 11.51
CA VAL A 59 -2.67 -3.45 12.51
C VAL A 59 -2.55 -4.11 13.88
N LYS A 60 -1.98 -3.39 14.84
CA LYS A 60 -1.77 -3.88 16.22
C LYS A 60 -2.74 -3.26 17.21
N LYS A 61 -3.24 -2.06 16.89
CA LYS A 61 -4.25 -1.35 17.69
C LYS A 61 -5.35 -0.90 16.76
N LYS A 62 -6.59 -0.91 17.26
CA LYS A 62 -7.75 -0.45 16.49
C LYS A 62 -7.49 0.93 15.88
N ILE A 63 -7.76 1.06 14.59
CA ILE A 63 -7.65 2.31 13.84
C ILE A 63 -9.05 2.69 13.36
N ASN A 64 -9.44 3.95 13.55
CA ASN A 64 -10.71 4.47 13.05
C ASN A 64 -10.44 5.29 11.79
N ILE A 65 -11.15 4.94 10.70
CA ILE A 65 -11.06 5.63 9.42
C ILE A 65 -12.48 5.99 9.01
N GLY A 66 -12.84 7.28 9.10
CA GLY A 66 -14.23 7.68 8.89
C GLY A 66 -15.15 6.94 9.85
N ASN A 67 -16.14 6.24 9.32
CA ASN A 67 -17.08 5.45 10.10
C ASN A 67 -16.66 3.98 10.25
N ILE A 68 -15.49 3.63 9.75
CA ILE A 68 -14.99 2.25 9.75
C ILE A 68 -13.94 2.09 10.84
N SER A 69 -13.99 0.97 11.56
CA SER A 69 -12.97 0.57 12.51
C SER A 69 -12.18 -0.60 11.93
N VAL A 70 -10.86 -0.45 11.85
CA VAL A 70 -9.97 -1.54 11.46
C VAL A 70 -9.40 -2.13 12.73
N ASN A 71 -9.80 -3.35 13.03
CA ASN A 71 -9.40 -4.04 14.26
C ASN A 71 -8.00 -4.64 14.14
N PRO A 72 -7.35 -4.96 15.28
CA PRO A 72 -6.06 -5.67 15.25
C PRO A 72 -6.14 -6.97 14.44
N ASN A 73 -4.98 -7.41 13.95
CA ASN A 73 -4.82 -8.61 13.13
C ASN A 73 -5.41 -8.48 11.72
N ASN A 74 -5.75 -7.26 11.31
CA ASN A 74 -6.06 -6.94 9.92
C ASN A 74 -4.86 -6.20 9.30
N THR A 75 -4.92 -6.00 8.00
CA THR A 75 -3.84 -5.37 7.25
C THR A 75 -4.36 -4.08 6.62
N LEU A 76 -3.55 -3.02 6.69
CA LEU A 76 -3.83 -1.77 5.99
C LEU A 76 -2.80 -1.62 4.88
N LEU A 77 -3.26 -1.54 3.65
CA LEU A 77 -2.39 -1.21 2.51
C LEU A 77 -2.17 0.29 2.50
N ASP A 78 -0.91 0.71 2.62
CA ASP A 78 -0.56 2.13 2.62
C ASP A 78 -0.32 2.65 1.21
N GLN A 79 0.53 1.99 0.42
CA GLN A 79 0.77 2.33 -0.98
C GLN A 79 1.16 1.08 -1.77
N ILE A 80 0.84 1.13 -3.07
CA ILE A 80 1.42 0.24 -4.07
C ILE A 80 1.84 1.07 -5.27
N ILE A 81 3.06 0.86 -5.75
CA ILE A 81 3.61 1.61 -6.88
C ILE A 81 4.57 0.74 -7.68
N ARG A 82 4.60 0.95 -8.99
CA ARG A 82 5.59 0.33 -9.88
C ARG A 82 6.79 1.26 -10.03
N GLU A 83 8.00 0.69 -10.01
CA GLU A 83 9.24 1.49 -10.19
C GLU A 83 9.36 2.09 -11.57
N ASN A 84 8.70 1.50 -12.57
CA ASN A 84 8.73 1.97 -13.94
C ASN A 84 7.36 1.77 -14.57
N LEU A 85 6.79 2.84 -15.12
CA LEU A 85 5.48 2.80 -15.77
C LEU A 85 5.47 1.92 -17.04
N SER A 86 6.64 1.63 -17.61
CA SER A 86 6.74 0.71 -18.75
C SER A 86 6.60 -0.76 -18.34
N LEU A 87 6.73 -1.07 -17.04
CA LEU A 87 6.45 -2.42 -16.56
C LEU A 87 4.99 -2.75 -16.77
N LYS A 88 4.74 -3.98 -17.21
CA LYS A 88 3.38 -4.43 -17.44
C LYS A 88 2.58 -4.43 -16.15
N ASN A 89 1.30 -4.04 -16.23
CA ASN A 89 0.37 -4.12 -15.10
C ASN A 89 0.29 -5.53 -14.51
N THR A 90 0.56 -6.55 -15.32
CA THR A 90 0.53 -7.95 -14.87
C THR A 90 1.48 -8.21 -13.70
N TYR A 91 2.66 -7.58 -13.68
CA TYR A 91 3.58 -7.75 -12.53
C TYR A 91 2.99 -7.19 -11.25
N ALA A 92 2.45 -5.97 -11.31
CA ALA A 92 1.78 -5.38 -10.14
C ALA A 92 0.59 -6.24 -9.69
N TYR A 93 -0.20 -6.73 -10.65
CA TYR A 93 -1.33 -7.60 -10.36
C TYR A 93 -0.89 -8.88 -9.64
N HIS A 94 0.15 -9.55 -10.14
CA HIS A 94 0.63 -10.79 -9.55
C HIS A 94 1.22 -10.58 -8.16
N VAL A 95 2.05 -9.56 -7.99
CA VAL A 95 2.65 -9.26 -6.68
C VAL A 95 1.56 -8.90 -5.68
N PHE A 96 0.60 -8.08 -6.08
CA PHE A 96 -0.48 -7.65 -5.19
C PHE A 96 -1.43 -8.80 -4.85
N THR A 97 -1.77 -9.65 -5.80
CA THR A 97 -2.61 -10.83 -5.54
C THR A 97 -1.91 -11.77 -4.55
N LYS A 98 -0.63 -12.02 -4.74
CA LYS A 98 0.18 -12.78 -3.80
C LYS A 98 0.18 -12.13 -2.41
N PHE A 99 0.31 -10.80 -2.35
CA PHE A 99 0.24 -10.04 -1.11
C PHE A 99 -1.12 -10.24 -0.42
N LEU A 100 -2.22 -10.09 -1.13
CA LEU A 100 -3.56 -10.26 -0.57
C LEU A 100 -3.77 -11.67 -0.02
N ASN A 101 -3.22 -12.68 -0.67
CA ASN A 101 -3.31 -14.06 -0.20
C ASN A 101 -2.51 -14.31 1.08
N CYS A 102 -1.45 -13.54 1.30
CA CYS A 102 -0.60 -13.66 2.48
C CYS A 102 -1.02 -12.74 3.63
N ALA A 103 -1.74 -11.66 3.32
CA ALA A 103 -2.11 -10.66 4.31
C ALA A 103 -3.00 -11.26 5.40
N THR A 104 -2.71 -10.88 6.64
CA THR A 104 -3.48 -11.36 7.80
C THR A 104 -4.82 -10.62 7.85
N GLY A 105 -5.90 -11.38 8.03
CA GLY A 105 -7.25 -10.83 8.15
C GLY A 105 -7.71 -10.18 6.85
N ASN A 106 -8.54 -9.15 6.97
CA ASN A 106 -8.98 -8.35 5.83
C ASN A 106 -7.94 -7.30 5.49
N THR A 107 -7.83 -6.95 4.22
CA THR A 107 -6.97 -5.86 3.76
C THR A 107 -7.82 -4.65 3.45
N TYR A 108 -7.51 -3.54 4.11
CA TYR A 108 -8.17 -2.25 3.91
C TYR A 108 -7.21 -1.29 3.24
N LEU A 109 -7.75 -0.34 2.49
CA LEU A 109 -6.95 0.76 1.93
C LEU A 109 -7.79 2.02 1.84
N ILE A 110 -7.06 3.14 1.76
CA ILE A 110 -7.66 4.45 1.53
C ILE A 110 -7.10 4.96 0.21
N VAL A 111 -7.98 5.43 -0.67
CA VAL A 111 -7.57 5.98 -1.95
C VAL A 111 -8.35 7.27 -2.23
N ASP A 112 -7.66 8.27 -2.76
CA ASP A 112 -8.31 9.51 -3.18
C ASP A 112 -9.29 9.20 -4.31
N LYS A 113 -10.52 9.73 -4.21
CA LYS A 113 -11.56 9.45 -5.21
C LYS A 113 -11.20 9.92 -6.62
N ASN A 114 -10.22 10.82 -6.75
CA ASN A 114 -9.74 11.33 -8.03
C ASN A 114 -8.60 10.48 -8.60
N ASN A 115 -8.11 9.51 -7.83
CA ASN A 115 -7.07 8.61 -8.30
C ASN A 115 -7.68 7.43 -9.05
N TYR A 116 -8.23 7.72 -10.24
CA TYR A 116 -8.99 6.75 -11.03
C TYR A 116 -8.17 5.52 -11.42
N ARG A 117 -6.88 5.73 -11.70
CA ARG A 117 -6.00 4.63 -12.10
C ARG A 117 -5.85 3.60 -10.98
N ALA A 118 -5.63 4.07 -9.75
CA ALA A 118 -5.53 3.20 -8.59
C ALA A 118 -6.87 2.50 -8.31
N ILE A 119 -7.98 3.26 -8.36
CA ILE A 119 -9.31 2.69 -8.13
C ILE A 119 -9.60 1.55 -9.10
N ARG A 120 -9.32 1.75 -10.39
CA ARG A 120 -9.52 0.70 -11.39
C ARG A 120 -8.67 -0.54 -11.10
N PHE A 121 -7.42 -0.33 -10.65
CA PHE A 121 -6.56 -1.44 -10.28
C PHE A 121 -7.15 -2.24 -9.11
N TYR A 122 -7.62 -1.55 -8.07
CA TYR A 122 -8.22 -2.21 -6.91
C TYR A 122 -9.51 -2.94 -7.26
N GLU A 123 -10.34 -2.37 -8.11
CA GLU A 123 -11.54 -3.06 -8.62
C GLU A 123 -11.18 -4.34 -9.39
N LYS A 124 -10.13 -4.29 -10.19
CA LYS A 124 -9.65 -5.45 -10.95
C LYS A 124 -9.22 -6.60 -10.04
N VAL A 125 -8.66 -6.31 -8.88
CA VAL A 125 -8.30 -7.33 -7.90
C VAL A 125 -9.45 -7.67 -6.94
N LYS A 126 -10.67 -7.23 -7.26
CA LYS A 126 -11.90 -7.58 -6.54
C LYS A 126 -12.03 -6.92 -5.16
N MET A 127 -11.35 -5.83 -4.91
CA MET A 127 -11.59 -5.04 -3.71
C MET A 127 -12.86 -4.22 -3.89
N ILE A 128 -13.65 -4.10 -2.82
CA ILE A 128 -14.93 -3.39 -2.85
C ILE A 128 -14.87 -2.16 -1.96
N LYS A 129 -15.51 -1.09 -2.44
CA LYS A 129 -15.66 0.13 -1.68
C LYS A 129 -16.63 -0.11 -0.52
N ILE A 130 -16.24 0.29 0.69
CA ILE A 130 -17.07 0.15 1.89
C ILE A 130 -17.52 1.49 2.47
N ASP A 131 -16.80 2.59 2.22
CA ASP A 131 -17.21 3.90 2.71
C ASP A 131 -16.45 5.03 2.00
N ASP A 132 -17.00 6.26 2.15
CA ASP A 132 -16.32 7.51 1.82
C ASP A 132 -16.06 8.29 3.09
N TYR A 133 -14.99 9.10 3.13
CA TYR A 133 -14.80 10.03 4.21
C TYR A 133 -14.03 11.27 3.73
N ILE A 134 -14.11 12.35 4.51
CA ILE A 134 -13.40 13.60 4.22
C ILE A 134 -12.15 13.64 5.09
N SER A 135 -10.99 13.67 4.44
CA SER A 135 -9.72 13.74 5.14
C SER A 135 -9.48 15.15 5.66
N ASN A 136 -9.07 15.27 6.92
CA ASN A 136 -8.68 16.56 7.51
C ASN A 136 -7.42 17.15 6.85
N GLU A 137 -6.57 16.31 6.28
CA GLU A 137 -5.33 16.75 5.66
C GLU A 137 -5.53 17.47 4.34
N THR A 138 -6.50 17.02 3.54
CA THR A 138 -6.64 17.46 2.16
C THR A 138 -7.99 18.04 1.82
N ASN A 139 -8.96 17.98 2.72
CA ASN A 139 -10.36 18.35 2.48
C ASN A 139 -10.97 17.61 1.29
N LYS A 140 -10.43 16.47 0.92
CA LYS A 140 -10.91 15.65 -0.19
C LYS A 140 -11.52 14.36 0.33
N ARG A 141 -12.58 13.91 -0.35
CA ARG A 141 -13.14 12.59 -0.07
C ARG A 141 -12.18 11.50 -0.48
N LYS A 142 -12.07 10.49 0.36
CA LYS A 142 -11.30 9.29 0.08
C LYS A 142 -12.22 8.08 0.15
N LEU A 143 -11.86 7.03 -0.59
CA LEU A 143 -12.56 5.75 -0.58
C LEU A 143 -11.83 4.78 0.32
N ILE A 144 -12.58 3.97 1.02
CA ILE A 144 -12.02 2.91 1.87
C ILE A 144 -12.33 1.56 1.24
#